data_06cf12514e7da95506aa182338c405ec
#
_entry.id   06cf12514e7da95506aa182338c405ec
#
_cell.length_a   1.000
_cell.length_b   1.000
_cell.length_c   1.000
_cell.angle_alpha   90.00
_cell.angle_beta   90.00
_cell.angle_gamma   90.00
#
_symmetry.space_group_name_H-M   'P 1'
#
loop_
_entity.id
_entity.type
_entity.pdbx_description
1 polymer ?
#
loop_
_entity_poly.entity_id
_entity_poly.type
_entity_poly.pdbx_seq_one_letter_code
_entity_poly.pdbx_strand_id
1 'polypeptide(L)'
;PYFADLIVIGNSTSLDATQLKRVYESLRPFGGKLMTRSGEPLSDDLDLEGAKRSRTGSDWKVITREGALLGSANYEGNWEESWDKRVRGPLGVLWFDDSLSHFKRSPQPKFIDGVMISTPKDWTDETTRTGKVDYRLLAPVFSDVYTGRILSAKEAPALRKSFSNIDLETVQPSQYRPPRQKDDWKPKAPQAGTRTNPMTLESEPRVFPKSYGCDGGVDYGLLYTMRSGTPAFYDKQIESGTINISGPRSGCTNSIIPANGLLNLPYFYEGCTCSYPLPMAVALVSMPPEFEQWASWGELPLEKTRGKIQVIGINLGAPGDRVTEDGTMWLDQPEVGGPSPEIDFVTVPPLSELEKFYHHSLFHEGGKSWPWVAGSGVKGLHSAILGGLMPGSYDLRLVFCEPDGSEKLPVFSVAVNGDQIIDELNVVEKAGGIRRGYVLEATSVRIGDEGNLRIDLGPKTGKTVLSGINLRRANQ
;
A
#
# COMPACT_ATOMS: atom_id res chain seq x y z
N PRO A 1 0.02 9.78 -9.97
CA PRO A 1 1.15 10.70 -9.76
C PRO A 1 2.36 10.32 -10.62
N TYR A 2 3.29 11.27 -10.86
CA TYR A 2 4.64 11.09 -11.42
C TYR A 2 4.78 10.58 -12.86
N PHE A 3 3.72 10.52 -13.65
CA PHE A 3 3.76 9.93 -15.00
C PHE A 3 3.99 10.96 -16.13
N ALA A 4 3.80 12.25 -15.87
CA ALA A 4 3.83 13.27 -16.91
C ALA A 4 5.19 13.96 -17.03
N ASP A 5 5.80 13.92 -18.20
CA ASP A 5 6.99 14.73 -18.52
C ASP A 5 6.65 16.19 -18.76
N LEU A 6 5.47 16.45 -19.35
CA LEU A 6 4.99 17.79 -19.68
C LEU A 6 3.47 17.86 -19.48
N ILE A 7 3.06 18.89 -18.75
CA ILE A 7 1.65 19.29 -18.64
C ILE A 7 1.52 20.72 -19.13
N VAL A 8 0.56 20.96 -20.02
CA VAL A 8 0.25 22.30 -20.52
C VAL A 8 -1.16 22.66 -20.10
N ILE A 9 -1.30 23.74 -19.33
CA ILE A 9 -2.61 24.26 -18.92
C ILE A 9 -2.97 25.42 -19.86
N GLY A 10 -4.03 25.20 -20.64
CA GLY A 10 -4.53 26.21 -21.61
C GLY A 10 -5.32 27.34 -20.95
N ASN A 11 -5.99 27.05 -19.84
CA ASN A 11 -6.76 28.02 -19.05
C ASN A 11 -6.65 27.63 -17.56
N SER A 12 -5.90 28.44 -16.79
CA SER A 12 -5.67 28.19 -15.35
C SER A 12 -6.72 28.82 -14.44
N THR A 13 -7.58 29.69 -14.94
CA THR A 13 -8.61 30.37 -14.14
C THR A 13 -9.67 29.41 -13.59
N SER A 14 -9.75 28.19 -14.14
CA SER A 14 -10.68 27.15 -13.69
C SER A 14 -10.13 26.23 -12.60
N LEU A 15 -8.83 26.31 -12.27
CA LEU A 15 -8.19 25.47 -11.29
C LEU A 15 -7.97 26.18 -9.97
N ASP A 16 -8.46 25.63 -8.89
CA ASP A 16 -8.12 26.07 -7.54
C ASP A 16 -6.71 25.59 -7.12
N ALA A 17 -6.22 26.07 -5.98
CA ALA A 17 -4.88 25.74 -5.48
C ALA A 17 -4.68 24.23 -5.24
N THR A 18 -5.73 23.54 -4.77
CA THR A 18 -5.70 22.11 -4.52
C THR A 18 -5.62 21.31 -5.81
N GLN A 19 -6.42 21.69 -6.79
CA GLN A 19 -6.40 21.09 -8.13
C GLN A 19 -5.04 21.31 -8.82
N LEU A 20 -4.50 22.53 -8.72
CA LEU A 20 -3.19 22.84 -9.29
C LEU A 20 -2.07 22.02 -8.64
N LYS A 21 -2.12 21.84 -7.32
CA LYS A 21 -1.18 20.98 -6.61
C LYS A 21 -1.27 19.53 -7.09
N ARG A 22 -2.46 18.96 -7.24
CA ARG A 22 -2.67 17.61 -7.80
C ARG A 22 -2.14 17.47 -9.23
N VAL A 23 -2.36 18.49 -10.07
CA VAL A 23 -1.80 18.54 -11.43
C VAL A 23 -0.27 18.54 -11.39
N TYR A 24 0.32 19.36 -10.53
CA TYR A 24 1.77 19.39 -10.35
C TYR A 24 2.33 18.05 -9.82
N GLU A 25 1.65 17.40 -8.89
CA GLU A 25 2.04 16.09 -8.36
C GLU A 25 2.00 14.97 -9.41
N SER A 26 1.30 15.19 -10.52
CA SER A 26 1.33 14.28 -11.67
C SER A 26 2.60 14.38 -12.51
N LEU A 27 3.39 15.46 -12.33
CA LEU A 27 4.69 15.58 -13.00
C LEU A 27 5.68 14.57 -12.43
N ARG A 28 6.45 13.96 -13.33
CA ARG A 28 7.58 13.14 -12.91
C ARG A 28 8.63 14.00 -12.19
N PRO A 29 9.28 13.46 -11.16
CA PRO A 29 10.50 14.04 -10.59
C PRO A 29 11.63 14.14 -11.63
N PHE A 30 12.68 14.86 -11.31
CA PHE A 30 13.87 15.00 -12.16
C PHE A 30 13.58 15.60 -13.54
N GLY A 31 12.74 16.64 -13.60
CA GLY A 31 12.62 17.49 -14.77
C GLY A 31 11.25 17.54 -15.44
N GLY A 32 10.21 16.97 -14.88
CA GLY A 32 8.83 17.16 -15.37
C GLY A 32 8.43 18.64 -15.37
N LYS A 33 7.71 19.10 -16.38
CA LYS A 33 7.40 20.53 -16.60
C LYS A 33 5.91 20.79 -16.66
N LEU A 34 5.47 21.79 -15.91
CA LEU A 34 4.15 22.40 -16.01
C LEU A 34 4.29 23.74 -16.72
N MET A 35 3.54 23.94 -17.79
CA MET A 35 3.56 25.16 -18.58
C MET A 35 2.18 25.82 -18.58
N THR A 36 2.16 27.14 -18.36
CA THR A 36 0.95 27.97 -18.46
C THR A 36 1.25 29.27 -19.21
N ARG A 37 0.24 29.91 -19.79
CA ARG A 37 0.43 31.22 -20.42
C ARG A 37 0.74 32.30 -19.38
N SER A 38 1.56 33.26 -19.71
CA SER A 38 2.08 34.30 -18.80
C SER A 38 1.01 35.21 -18.20
N GLY A 39 -0.16 35.32 -18.80
CA GLY A 39 -1.31 36.09 -18.31
C GLY A 39 -2.20 35.35 -17.31
N GLU A 40 -1.96 34.05 -17.10
CA GLU A 40 -2.78 33.23 -16.23
C GLU A 40 -2.32 33.33 -14.77
N PRO A 41 -3.25 33.40 -13.80
CA PRO A 41 -2.92 33.53 -12.39
C PRO A 41 -2.44 32.18 -11.83
N LEU A 42 -1.19 31.83 -12.08
CA LEU A 42 -0.48 30.85 -11.26
C LEU A 42 0.00 31.57 -10.02
N SER A 43 -0.53 31.23 -8.87
CA SER A 43 -0.06 31.78 -7.60
C SER A 43 1.42 31.45 -7.44
N ASP A 44 2.26 32.49 -7.43
CA ASP A 44 3.71 32.31 -7.19
C ASP A 44 3.98 31.83 -5.76
N ASP A 45 2.99 31.95 -4.85
CA ASP A 45 3.06 31.58 -3.43
C ASP A 45 2.70 30.11 -3.16
N LEU A 46 2.31 29.34 -4.19
CA LEU A 46 1.95 27.94 -3.98
C LEU A 46 3.20 27.11 -3.65
N ASP A 47 3.21 26.53 -2.46
CA ASP A 47 4.28 25.61 -2.03
C ASP A 47 4.18 24.30 -2.79
N LEU A 48 5.12 24.08 -3.70
CA LEU A 48 5.21 22.90 -4.55
C LEU A 48 6.58 22.25 -4.39
N GLU A 49 6.58 20.99 -4.03
CA GLU A 49 7.79 20.21 -3.76
C GLU A 49 8.76 20.19 -4.96
N GLY A 50 9.98 20.70 -4.78
CA GLY A 50 11.02 20.69 -5.82
C GLY A 50 10.72 21.62 -7.01
N ALA A 51 9.83 22.61 -6.85
CA ALA A 51 9.45 23.51 -7.94
C ALA A 51 10.52 24.56 -8.24
N LYS A 52 11.00 24.59 -9.46
CA LYS A 52 11.80 25.67 -10.01
C LYS A 52 10.99 26.42 -11.05
N ARG A 53 10.76 27.70 -10.81
CA ARG A 53 9.99 28.57 -11.68
C ARG A 53 10.91 29.28 -12.67
N SER A 54 10.47 29.33 -13.94
CA SER A 54 11.17 29.99 -15.03
C SER A 54 10.17 30.51 -16.08
N ARG A 55 10.68 31.18 -17.11
CA ARG A 55 9.88 31.60 -18.27
C ARG A 55 10.54 31.11 -19.54
N THR A 56 9.73 30.78 -20.54
CA THR A 56 10.19 30.40 -21.87
C THR A 56 9.48 31.26 -22.89
N GLY A 57 10.27 32.07 -23.64
CA GLY A 57 9.71 33.13 -24.49
C GLY A 57 8.99 34.22 -23.70
N SER A 58 8.17 35.03 -24.39
CA SER A 58 7.36 36.08 -23.74
C SER A 58 6.10 35.54 -23.05
N ASP A 59 5.61 34.36 -23.45
CA ASP A 59 4.23 33.95 -23.27
C ASP A 59 4.02 32.77 -22.32
N TRP A 60 5.09 32.13 -21.85
CA TRP A 60 4.97 30.91 -21.04
C TRP A 60 5.69 31.02 -19.71
N LYS A 61 4.96 30.74 -18.63
CA LYS A 61 5.52 30.42 -17.33
C LYS A 61 5.75 28.89 -17.25
N VAL A 62 6.89 28.50 -16.74
CA VAL A 62 7.28 27.09 -16.62
C VAL A 62 7.63 26.79 -15.18
N ILE A 63 7.02 25.76 -14.61
CA ILE A 63 7.40 25.19 -13.33
C ILE A 63 8.02 23.82 -13.62
N THR A 64 9.30 23.67 -13.30
CA THR A 64 10.01 22.39 -13.44
C THR A 64 10.07 21.73 -12.08
N ARG A 65 9.72 20.44 -12.00
CA ARG A 65 9.91 19.63 -10.80
C ARG A 65 11.32 19.08 -10.81
N GLU A 66 12.20 19.69 -10.00
CA GLU A 66 13.62 19.28 -9.91
C GLU A 66 13.86 18.35 -8.72
N GLY A 67 14.84 17.45 -8.89
CA GLY A 67 15.34 16.58 -7.84
C GLY A 67 14.43 15.40 -7.47
N ALA A 68 14.82 14.74 -6.39
CA ALA A 68 14.15 13.57 -5.85
C ALA A 68 12.86 13.96 -5.11
N LEU A 69 11.93 13.02 -4.99
CA LEU A 69 10.80 13.13 -4.08
C LEU A 69 11.28 13.20 -2.63
N LEU A 70 10.72 14.08 -1.83
CA LEU A 70 11.06 14.21 -0.43
C LEU A 70 10.83 12.88 0.31
N GLY A 71 11.88 12.40 0.97
CA GLY A 71 11.85 11.12 1.70
C GLY A 71 12.05 9.89 0.84
N SER A 72 12.18 10.02 -0.49
CA SER A 72 12.60 8.89 -1.34
C SER A 72 14.10 8.63 -1.19
N ALA A 73 14.51 7.41 -1.52
CA ALA A 73 15.92 6.99 -1.49
C ALA A 73 16.33 6.34 -2.82
N ASN A 74 17.61 6.44 -3.14
CA ASN A 74 18.23 5.65 -4.18
C ASN A 74 18.47 4.22 -3.69
N TYR A 75 18.65 3.29 -4.60
CA TYR A 75 19.09 1.93 -4.31
C TYR A 75 20.30 1.57 -5.17
N GLU A 76 21.44 1.39 -4.53
CA GLU A 76 22.71 1.10 -5.19
C GLU A 76 23.16 -0.36 -5.05
N GLY A 77 22.29 -1.22 -4.52
CA GLY A 77 22.57 -2.64 -4.30
C GLY A 77 22.79 -3.00 -2.82
N ASN A 78 22.80 -2.03 -1.93
CA ASN A 78 22.83 -2.24 -0.48
C ASN A 78 21.45 -1.95 0.12
N TRP A 79 20.70 -3.00 0.44
CA TRP A 79 19.36 -2.86 1.02
C TRP A 79 19.38 -2.33 2.46
N GLU A 80 20.46 -2.50 3.22
CA GLU A 80 20.58 -2.02 4.59
C GLU A 80 20.64 -0.48 4.66
N GLU A 81 20.95 0.19 3.56
CA GLU A 81 21.09 1.64 3.45
C GLU A 81 19.96 2.32 2.65
N SER A 82 19.05 1.53 2.07
CA SER A 82 18.01 2.03 1.15
C SER A 82 16.67 2.23 1.84
N TRP A 83 16.57 3.25 2.67
CA TRP A 83 15.37 3.54 3.48
C TRP A 83 14.45 4.54 2.77
N ASP A 84 13.72 4.08 1.77
CA ASP A 84 12.73 4.90 1.09
C ASP A 84 11.49 5.06 1.97
N LYS A 85 11.27 6.28 2.50
CA LYS A 85 10.15 6.62 3.39
C LYS A 85 8.85 6.89 2.64
N ARG A 86 8.94 7.01 1.31
CA ARG A 86 7.81 7.38 0.46
C ARG A 86 6.95 6.20 0.05
N VAL A 87 7.55 5.02 0.02
CA VAL A 87 6.84 3.80 -0.39
C VAL A 87 6.03 3.26 0.77
N ARG A 88 4.71 3.40 0.68
CA ARG A 88 3.74 2.97 1.69
C ARG A 88 2.47 2.46 1.04
N GLY A 89 1.79 1.55 1.71
CA GLY A 89 0.44 1.15 1.30
C GLY A 89 -0.62 2.24 1.58
N PRO A 90 -1.73 2.24 0.85
CA PRO A 90 -2.04 1.39 -0.28
C PRO A 90 -1.20 1.72 -1.52
N LEU A 91 -0.99 0.71 -2.38
CA LEU A 91 -0.21 0.86 -3.61
C LEU A 91 -1.09 0.71 -4.84
N GLY A 92 -0.84 1.54 -5.85
CA GLY A 92 -1.44 1.44 -7.17
C GLY A 92 -0.40 1.23 -8.26
N VAL A 93 -0.82 0.68 -9.40
CA VAL A 93 0.07 0.49 -10.54
C VAL A 93 0.34 1.84 -11.18
N LEU A 94 1.63 2.22 -11.27
CA LEU A 94 2.05 3.40 -12.01
C LEU A 94 2.27 3.07 -13.49
N TRP A 95 3.05 2.02 -13.76
CA TRP A 95 3.26 1.46 -15.08
C TRP A 95 3.58 -0.03 -14.99
N PHE A 96 3.39 -0.72 -16.09
CA PHE A 96 3.85 -2.10 -16.29
C PHE A 96 4.37 -2.27 -17.72
N ASP A 97 5.28 -3.23 -17.88
CA ASP A 97 5.85 -3.55 -19.18
C ASP A 97 6.09 -5.06 -19.26
N ASP A 98 5.62 -5.67 -20.31
CA ASP A 98 5.80 -7.08 -20.62
C ASP A 98 6.99 -7.32 -21.57
N SER A 99 7.68 -6.25 -21.98
CA SER A 99 8.89 -6.34 -22.79
C SER A 99 10.02 -7.01 -22.03
N LEU A 100 10.34 -8.21 -22.43
CA LEU A 100 11.34 -9.06 -21.77
C LEU A 100 12.78 -8.63 -22.05
N SER A 101 13.02 -7.77 -23.04
CA SER A 101 14.35 -7.53 -23.58
C SER A 101 15.32 -6.85 -22.63
N HIS A 102 14.84 -5.95 -21.77
CA HIS A 102 15.70 -5.24 -20.82
C HIS A 102 15.67 -5.81 -19.42
N PHE A 103 14.65 -6.61 -19.06
CA PHE A 103 14.52 -7.21 -17.73
C PHE A 103 15.36 -8.47 -17.54
N LYS A 104 15.78 -9.11 -18.60
CA LYS A 104 16.65 -10.29 -18.57
C LYS A 104 18.05 -10.02 -18.04
N ARG A 105 18.42 -8.77 -17.81
CA ARG A 105 19.80 -8.37 -17.58
C ARG A 105 20.25 -8.36 -16.14
N SER A 106 19.38 -8.02 -15.22
CA SER A 106 19.73 -8.00 -13.79
C SER A 106 18.51 -8.23 -12.89
N PRO A 107 18.60 -9.19 -11.95
CA PRO A 107 17.54 -9.38 -10.97
C PRO A 107 17.47 -8.26 -9.92
N GLN A 108 18.54 -7.50 -9.73
CA GLN A 108 18.64 -6.39 -8.79
C GLN A 108 19.32 -5.20 -9.46
N PRO A 109 18.61 -4.42 -10.27
CA PRO A 109 19.16 -3.20 -10.86
C PRO A 109 19.39 -2.14 -9.79
N LYS A 110 20.22 -1.14 -10.12
CA LYS A 110 20.35 0.08 -9.32
C LYS A 110 19.26 1.07 -9.70
N PHE A 111 18.85 1.90 -8.75
CA PHE A 111 17.89 2.97 -8.93
C PHE A 111 18.53 4.26 -8.41
N ILE A 112 18.93 5.13 -9.33
CA ILE A 112 19.68 6.34 -9.01
C ILE A 112 19.03 7.53 -9.72
N ASP A 113 18.59 8.52 -8.96
CA ASP A 113 18.06 9.79 -9.45
C ASP A 113 16.99 9.62 -10.56
N GLY A 114 16.05 8.73 -10.32
CA GLY A 114 14.95 8.45 -11.24
C GLY A 114 15.33 7.57 -12.45
N VAL A 115 16.53 6.99 -12.43
CA VAL A 115 17.00 6.08 -13.48
C VAL A 115 17.24 4.69 -12.91
N MET A 116 16.60 3.70 -13.51
CA MET A 116 16.90 2.29 -13.28
C MET A 116 18.07 1.88 -14.19
N ILE A 117 19.11 1.32 -13.59
CA ILE A 117 20.32 0.85 -14.30
C ILE A 117 20.41 -0.66 -14.13
N SER A 118 20.03 -1.38 -15.16
CA SER A 118 20.16 -2.83 -15.20
C SER A 118 21.57 -3.19 -15.63
N THR A 119 22.38 -3.67 -14.69
CA THR A 119 23.72 -4.18 -14.99
C THR A 119 23.62 -5.59 -15.54
N PRO A 120 24.41 -5.94 -16.57
CA PRO A 120 24.31 -7.23 -17.20
C PRO A 120 24.72 -8.34 -16.26
N LYS A 121 23.93 -9.40 -16.23
CA LYS A 121 24.38 -10.74 -15.84
C LYS A 121 24.10 -11.64 -17.03
N ASP A 122 25.13 -12.23 -17.55
CA ASP A 122 24.93 -13.25 -18.58
C ASP A 122 24.45 -14.55 -17.93
N TRP A 123 23.15 -14.77 -18.00
CA TRP A 123 22.47 -15.97 -17.55
C TRP A 123 21.93 -16.78 -18.73
N THR A 124 22.39 -16.48 -19.95
CA THR A 124 21.88 -17.23 -21.09
C THR A 124 22.38 -18.66 -21.02
N ASP A 125 21.50 -19.62 -21.25
CA ASP A 125 21.87 -21.03 -21.38
C ASP A 125 22.93 -21.24 -22.45
N GLU A 126 22.96 -20.36 -23.45
CA GLU A 126 23.93 -20.40 -24.54
C GLU A 126 25.31 -20.03 -24.06
N THR A 127 25.50 -19.02 -23.24
CA THR A 127 26.81 -18.71 -22.64
C THR A 127 27.27 -19.80 -21.69
N THR A 128 26.35 -20.36 -20.89
CA THR A 128 26.63 -21.49 -20.00
C THR A 128 27.05 -22.74 -20.79
N ARG A 129 26.42 -22.97 -21.94
CA ARG A 129 26.65 -24.13 -22.80
C ARG A 129 27.89 -23.98 -23.70
N THR A 130 28.11 -22.78 -24.23
CA THR A 130 29.16 -22.56 -25.26
C THR A 130 30.40 -21.85 -24.75
N GLY A 131 30.33 -21.25 -23.54
CA GLY A 131 31.43 -20.41 -23.02
C GLY A 131 31.60 -19.09 -23.77
N LYS A 132 30.73 -18.79 -24.75
CA LYS A 132 30.79 -17.56 -25.53
C LYS A 132 29.92 -16.49 -24.89
N VAL A 133 30.50 -15.32 -24.63
CA VAL A 133 29.79 -14.15 -24.07
C VAL A 133 29.32 -13.27 -25.22
N ASP A 134 28.02 -12.95 -25.26
CA ASP A 134 27.54 -11.87 -26.13
C ASP A 134 27.74 -10.53 -25.43
N TYR A 135 28.79 -9.82 -25.77
CA TYR A 135 29.12 -8.52 -25.15
C TYR A 135 28.05 -7.45 -25.34
N ARG A 136 27.18 -7.59 -26.33
CA ARG A 136 26.03 -6.66 -26.50
C ARG A 136 25.00 -6.82 -25.36
N LEU A 137 24.93 -8.01 -24.77
CA LEU A 137 24.08 -8.28 -23.61
C LEU A 137 24.69 -7.76 -22.31
N LEU A 138 25.97 -7.38 -22.33
CA LEU A 138 26.68 -6.87 -21.17
C LEU A 138 26.56 -5.35 -21.00
N ALA A 139 26.14 -4.62 -22.02
CA ALA A 139 25.98 -3.18 -21.92
C ALA A 139 24.85 -2.81 -20.94
N PRO A 140 25.06 -1.90 -19.98
CA PRO A 140 24.03 -1.45 -19.07
C PRO A 140 22.82 -0.87 -19.81
N VAL A 141 21.61 -1.19 -19.36
CA VAL A 141 20.38 -0.60 -19.84
C VAL A 141 19.92 0.44 -18.82
N PHE A 142 19.60 1.62 -19.31
CA PHE A 142 19.09 2.74 -18.53
C PHE A 142 17.62 2.95 -18.85
N SER A 143 16.78 2.95 -17.84
CA SER A 143 15.33 3.14 -17.99
C SER A 143 14.84 4.22 -17.02
N ASP A 144 13.83 4.96 -17.43
CA ASP A 144 13.14 5.90 -16.56
C ASP A 144 12.32 5.14 -15.52
N VAL A 145 12.52 5.43 -14.25
CA VAL A 145 11.85 4.73 -13.14
C VAL A 145 10.33 5.01 -13.14
N TYR A 146 9.91 6.20 -13.58
CA TYR A 146 8.51 6.64 -13.50
C TYR A 146 7.67 6.25 -14.71
N THR A 147 8.29 5.86 -15.80
CA THR A 147 7.60 5.49 -17.06
C THR A 147 7.96 4.12 -17.59
N GLY A 148 9.01 3.48 -17.06
CA GLY A 148 9.56 2.23 -17.59
C GLY A 148 10.29 2.38 -18.93
N ARG A 149 10.30 3.56 -19.53
CA ARG A 149 10.88 3.83 -20.86
C ARG A 149 12.41 3.68 -20.87
N ILE A 150 12.92 2.96 -21.85
CA ILE A 150 14.38 2.90 -22.09
C ILE A 150 14.87 4.27 -22.54
N LEU A 151 15.91 4.77 -21.87
CA LEU A 151 16.53 6.05 -22.16
C LEU A 151 17.45 5.96 -23.38
N SER A 152 17.37 6.96 -24.24
CA SER A 152 18.27 7.10 -25.39
C SER A 152 19.72 7.36 -24.94
N ALA A 153 20.68 7.20 -25.83
CA ALA A 153 22.10 7.40 -25.54
C ALA A 153 22.45 8.85 -25.11
N LYS A 154 21.61 9.81 -25.41
CA LYS A 154 21.80 11.24 -25.05
C LYS A 154 21.27 11.59 -23.65
N GLU A 155 20.44 10.70 -23.07
CA GLU A 155 19.84 10.90 -21.75
C GLU A 155 20.73 10.30 -20.66
N ALA A 156 20.68 10.87 -19.44
CA ALA A 156 21.47 10.49 -18.28
C ALA A 156 22.99 10.40 -18.52
N PRO A 157 23.65 11.41 -19.15
CA PRO A 157 25.05 11.28 -19.59
C PRO A 157 26.04 11.10 -18.43
N ALA A 158 25.76 11.69 -17.26
CA ALA A 158 26.62 11.54 -16.08
C ALA A 158 26.58 10.10 -15.54
N LEU A 159 25.39 9.53 -15.43
CA LEU A 159 25.22 8.14 -14.99
C LEU A 159 25.82 7.18 -16.00
N ARG A 160 25.61 7.40 -17.29
CA ARG A 160 26.23 6.58 -18.33
C ARG A 160 27.74 6.59 -18.25
N LYS A 161 28.35 7.75 -17.97
CA LYS A 161 29.80 7.86 -17.80
C LYS A 161 30.28 7.07 -16.58
N SER A 162 29.57 7.13 -15.45
CA SER A 162 29.99 6.39 -14.24
C SER A 162 29.83 4.87 -14.36
N PHE A 163 28.95 4.40 -15.26
CA PHE A 163 28.72 2.97 -15.50
C PHE A 163 29.27 2.46 -16.83
N SER A 164 29.99 3.28 -17.58
CA SER A 164 30.57 2.90 -18.89
C SER A 164 31.86 2.10 -18.81
N ASN A 165 32.50 2.03 -17.65
CA ASN A 165 33.80 1.39 -17.47
C ASN A 165 33.68 -0.09 -17.08
N ILE A 166 32.78 -0.82 -17.74
CA ILE A 166 32.93 -2.29 -17.77
C ILE A 166 34.02 -2.54 -18.81
N ASP A 167 35.21 -2.88 -18.35
CA ASP A 167 36.27 -3.36 -19.24
C ASP A 167 35.85 -4.73 -19.77
N LEU A 168 35.25 -4.67 -20.96
CA LEU A 168 34.72 -5.87 -21.63
C LEU A 168 35.82 -6.86 -22.01
N GLU A 169 37.10 -6.42 -22.07
CA GLU A 169 38.24 -7.28 -22.39
C GLU A 169 38.67 -8.13 -21.20
N THR A 170 38.43 -7.68 -19.98
CA THR A 170 38.82 -8.39 -18.75
C THR A 170 37.68 -9.22 -18.15
N VAL A 171 36.45 -9.06 -18.65
CA VAL A 171 35.29 -9.79 -18.14
C VAL A 171 35.36 -11.26 -18.51
N GLN A 172 35.68 -12.10 -17.55
CA GLN A 172 35.59 -13.54 -17.68
C GLN A 172 34.21 -14.06 -17.25
N PRO A 173 33.59 -14.99 -17.99
CA PRO A 173 32.27 -15.55 -17.61
C PRO A 173 32.23 -16.12 -16.19
N SER A 174 33.35 -16.64 -15.69
CA SER A 174 33.53 -17.15 -14.33
C SER A 174 33.46 -16.06 -13.25
N GLN A 175 33.66 -14.78 -13.58
CA GLN A 175 33.58 -13.66 -12.63
C GLN A 175 32.14 -13.27 -12.34
N TYR A 176 31.17 -13.65 -13.18
CA TYR A 176 29.74 -13.43 -12.96
C TYR A 176 29.08 -14.51 -12.10
N ARG A 177 29.74 -15.59 -11.86
CA ARG A 177 29.37 -16.56 -10.83
C ARG A 177 30.35 -16.36 -9.67
N PRO A 178 30.01 -15.55 -8.65
CA PRO A 178 30.71 -15.70 -7.39
C PRO A 178 30.64 -17.19 -7.06
N PRO A 179 31.77 -17.83 -6.70
CA PRO A 179 31.73 -19.21 -6.25
C PRO A 179 30.61 -19.27 -5.23
N ARG A 180 29.64 -20.18 -5.38
CA ARG A 180 28.69 -20.49 -4.34
C ARG A 180 29.53 -20.85 -3.12
N GLN A 181 29.74 -19.90 -2.25
CA GLN A 181 30.26 -20.19 -0.93
C GLN A 181 29.13 -20.95 -0.26
N LYS A 182 29.28 -22.28 -0.27
CA LYS A 182 28.27 -23.23 0.15
C LYS A 182 27.80 -23.01 1.59
N ASP A 183 28.59 -22.33 2.41
CA ASP A 183 28.40 -22.28 3.85
C ASP A 183 27.99 -20.90 4.41
N ASP A 184 28.15 -19.81 3.65
CA ASP A 184 27.83 -18.46 4.14
C ASP A 184 26.50 -17.89 3.61
N TRP A 185 25.84 -18.60 2.73
CA TRP A 185 24.57 -18.16 2.12
C TRP A 185 23.34 -18.71 2.87
N LYS A 186 23.33 -18.61 4.16
CA LYS A 186 22.07 -18.54 4.89
C LYS A 186 21.69 -17.06 4.89
N PRO A 187 20.57 -16.66 4.23
CA PRO A 187 20.03 -15.34 4.47
C PRO A 187 19.95 -15.20 5.98
N LYS A 188 20.67 -14.24 6.57
CA LYS A 188 20.46 -13.89 7.96
C LYS A 188 18.98 -13.61 8.03
N ALA A 189 18.25 -14.39 8.81
CA ALA A 189 16.85 -14.09 9.07
C ALA A 189 16.83 -12.61 9.45
N PRO A 190 16.05 -11.77 8.77
CA PRO A 190 16.02 -10.36 9.10
C PRO A 190 15.78 -10.28 10.59
N GLN A 191 16.55 -9.43 11.28
CA GLN A 191 16.33 -9.24 12.70
C GLN A 191 14.95 -8.61 12.81
N ALA A 192 13.97 -9.42 13.16
CA ALA A 192 12.58 -9.00 13.21
C ALA A 192 12.39 -7.81 14.17
N GLY A 193 13.24 -7.73 15.21
CA GLY A 193 13.15 -6.67 16.22
C GLY A 193 11.86 -6.74 17.02
N THR A 194 11.46 -5.60 17.57
CA THR A 194 10.18 -5.46 18.28
C THR A 194 9.22 -4.59 17.47
N ARG A 195 7.94 -4.75 17.72
CA ARG A 195 6.87 -3.91 17.21
C ARG A 195 5.95 -3.46 18.34
N THR A 196 5.22 -2.39 18.12
CA THR A 196 4.06 -2.06 18.95
C THR A 196 2.85 -2.76 18.37
N ASN A 197 2.18 -3.59 19.20
CA ASN A 197 0.94 -4.22 18.78
C ASN A 197 -0.15 -3.13 18.60
N PRO A 198 -0.80 -3.01 17.42
CA PRO A 198 -1.77 -1.93 17.17
C PRO A 198 -3.01 -1.99 18.08
N MET A 199 -3.39 -3.16 18.59
CA MET A 199 -4.57 -3.31 19.44
C MET A 199 -4.28 -3.08 20.92
N THR A 200 -3.16 -3.61 21.43
CA THR A 200 -2.84 -3.55 22.85
C THR A 200 -1.92 -2.40 23.24
N LEU A 201 -1.24 -1.82 22.26
CA LEU A 201 -0.18 -0.80 22.40
C LEU A 201 1.03 -1.27 23.20
N GLU A 202 1.13 -2.57 23.46
CA GLU A 202 2.28 -3.22 24.12
C GLU A 202 3.39 -3.50 23.11
N SER A 203 4.64 -3.47 23.58
CA SER A 203 5.78 -3.91 22.78
C SER A 203 5.85 -5.43 22.74
N GLU A 204 6.01 -6.00 21.57
CA GLU A 204 6.15 -7.44 21.38
C GLU A 204 7.23 -7.75 20.32
N PRO A 205 7.75 -8.98 20.27
CA PRO A 205 8.61 -9.40 19.17
C PRO A 205 7.88 -9.30 17.84
N ARG A 206 8.51 -8.67 16.83
CA ARG A 206 7.96 -8.67 15.48
C ARG A 206 8.13 -10.04 14.86
N VAL A 207 7.08 -10.57 14.28
CA VAL A 207 7.10 -11.82 13.53
C VAL A 207 6.78 -11.50 12.07
N PHE A 208 7.70 -11.83 11.18
CA PHE A 208 7.42 -11.78 9.74
C PHE A 208 6.74 -13.09 9.32
N PRO A 209 5.74 -13.02 8.44
CA PRO A 209 5.14 -14.21 7.89
C PRO A 209 6.19 -15.03 7.15
N LYS A 210 5.99 -16.35 7.11
CA LYS A 210 6.90 -17.25 6.41
C LYS A 210 6.93 -16.87 4.93
N SER A 211 8.11 -16.52 4.45
CA SER A 211 8.32 -16.24 3.03
C SER A 211 8.29 -17.54 2.22
N TYR A 212 7.57 -17.51 1.09
CA TYR A 212 7.58 -18.57 0.11
C TYR A 212 8.51 -18.17 -1.04
N GLY A 213 9.48 -19.04 -1.39
CA GLY A 213 10.42 -18.82 -2.49
C GLY A 213 11.85 -19.18 -2.14
N CYS A 214 12.77 -18.97 -3.10
CA CYS A 214 14.14 -19.47 -2.97
C CYS A 214 15.02 -18.62 -2.05
N ASP A 215 14.79 -17.32 -1.97
CA ASP A 215 15.68 -16.36 -1.32
C ASP A 215 15.15 -15.75 -0.01
N GLY A 216 13.96 -16.13 0.44
CA GLY A 216 13.35 -15.53 1.61
C GLY A 216 12.95 -14.06 1.40
N GLY A 217 12.86 -13.30 2.47
CA GLY A 217 12.52 -11.88 2.44
C GLY A 217 13.75 -10.98 2.49
N VAL A 218 13.57 -9.71 2.12
CA VAL A 218 14.60 -8.67 2.18
C VAL A 218 14.11 -7.52 3.05
N ASP A 219 14.95 -7.10 3.99
CA ASP A 219 14.69 -5.96 4.88
C ASP A 219 15.33 -4.69 4.31
N TYR A 220 14.47 -3.74 3.89
CA TYR A 220 14.88 -2.42 3.41
C TYR A 220 14.75 -1.34 4.50
N GLY A 221 14.85 -1.71 5.76
CA GLY A 221 14.74 -0.79 6.89
C GLY A 221 13.30 -0.47 7.26
N LEU A 222 12.54 0.20 6.42
CA LEU A 222 11.14 0.57 6.66
C LEU A 222 10.15 -0.43 6.07
N LEU A 223 10.53 -1.09 5.00
CA LEU A 223 9.76 -2.15 4.36
C LEU A 223 10.50 -3.48 4.45
N TYR A 224 9.75 -4.53 4.70
CA TYR A 224 10.18 -5.89 4.49
C TYR A 224 9.45 -6.45 3.28
N THR A 225 10.17 -6.92 2.28
CA THR A 225 9.57 -7.48 1.06
C THR A 225 9.76 -8.98 1.00
N MET A 226 8.80 -9.69 0.46
CA MET A 226 8.80 -11.15 0.44
C MET A 226 7.99 -11.72 -0.71
N ARG A 227 8.21 -13.00 -0.98
CA ARG A 227 7.44 -13.77 -1.96
C ARG A 227 6.40 -14.66 -1.27
N SER A 228 5.51 -14.11 -0.48
CA SER A 228 4.52 -14.87 0.25
C SER A 228 3.38 -15.37 -0.66
N GLY A 229 3.64 -16.44 -1.43
CA GLY A 229 2.68 -16.94 -2.41
C GLY A 229 2.62 -16.07 -3.69
N THR A 230 2.53 -14.77 -3.53
CA THR A 230 2.73 -13.72 -4.53
C THR A 230 3.73 -12.71 -4.00
N PRO A 231 4.28 -11.77 -4.81
CA PRO A 231 5.01 -10.64 -4.28
C PRO A 231 4.23 -9.97 -3.17
N ALA A 232 4.91 -9.68 -2.08
CA ALA A 232 4.29 -9.10 -0.89
C ALA A 232 5.26 -8.15 -0.18
N PHE A 233 4.72 -7.27 0.63
CA PHE A 233 5.49 -6.42 1.51
C PHE A 233 4.84 -6.27 2.88
N TYR A 234 5.62 -5.86 3.84
CA TYR A 234 5.22 -5.50 5.19
C TYR A 234 5.78 -4.10 5.49
N ASP A 235 4.91 -3.15 5.77
CA ASP A 235 5.31 -1.80 6.19
C ASP A 235 5.52 -1.80 7.71
N LYS A 236 6.78 -1.67 8.10
CA LYS A 236 7.19 -1.66 9.53
C LYS A 236 6.87 -0.35 10.23
N GLN A 237 6.53 0.71 9.50
CA GLN A 237 6.21 2.00 10.10
C GLN A 237 4.82 1.99 10.74
N ILE A 238 3.91 1.17 10.20
CA ILE A 238 2.53 1.02 10.71
C ILE A 238 2.23 -0.41 11.17
N GLU A 239 3.20 -1.32 11.10
CA GLU A 239 3.01 -2.74 11.38
C GLU A 239 1.85 -3.34 10.58
N SER A 240 1.88 -3.13 9.28
CA SER A 240 0.76 -3.34 8.35
C SER A 240 0.23 -4.77 8.26
N GLY A 241 1.00 -5.77 8.71
CA GLY A 241 0.79 -7.13 8.26
C GLY A 241 1.32 -7.36 6.84
N THR A 242 1.10 -8.54 6.29
CA THR A 242 1.53 -8.88 4.94
C THR A 242 0.52 -8.41 3.91
N ILE A 243 0.95 -7.51 3.05
CA ILE A 243 0.15 -7.01 1.93
C ILE A 243 0.61 -7.72 0.66
N ASN A 244 -0.28 -8.52 0.07
CA ASN A 244 -0.01 -9.25 -1.16
C ASN A 244 -0.21 -8.36 -2.39
N ILE A 245 0.79 -8.40 -3.30
CA ILE A 245 0.74 -7.72 -4.59
C ILE A 245 0.39 -8.76 -5.63
N SER A 246 -0.74 -9.07 -5.97
CA SER A 246 -1.07 -10.12 -6.95
C SER A 246 -0.52 -9.83 -8.33
N GLY A 247 -0.24 -10.87 -9.11
CA GLY A 247 0.00 -10.81 -10.55
C GLY A 247 1.46 -10.84 -10.97
N PRO A 248 2.30 -9.85 -10.70
CA PRO A 248 3.65 -9.81 -11.24
C PRO A 248 4.57 -10.86 -10.61
N ARG A 249 5.55 -11.29 -11.40
CA ARG A 249 6.58 -12.24 -10.96
C ARG A 249 7.81 -11.49 -10.46
N SER A 250 8.14 -11.64 -9.20
CA SER A 250 9.27 -10.92 -8.58
C SER A 250 10.66 -11.56 -8.78
N GLY A 251 10.73 -12.63 -9.53
CA GLY A 251 11.99 -13.41 -9.70
C GLY A 251 12.37 -14.25 -8.48
N CYS A 252 13.43 -15.06 -8.60
CA CYS A 252 13.94 -15.89 -7.50
C CYS A 252 14.68 -15.08 -6.45
N THR A 253 15.23 -13.95 -6.82
CA THR A 253 16.09 -13.12 -5.99
C THR A 253 15.34 -12.00 -5.28
N ASN A 254 14.04 -12.17 -5.08
CA ASN A 254 13.19 -11.21 -4.39
C ASN A 254 13.41 -9.76 -4.88
N SER A 255 13.31 -9.56 -6.20
CA SER A 255 13.40 -8.25 -6.83
C SER A 255 12.15 -7.41 -6.57
N ILE A 256 11.94 -7.03 -5.32
CA ILE A 256 10.87 -6.13 -4.88
C ILE A 256 11.53 -4.99 -4.14
N ILE A 257 11.84 -3.91 -4.84
CA ILE A 257 12.81 -2.89 -4.41
C ILE A 257 12.10 -1.55 -4.18
N PRO A 258 12.01 -1.05 -2.95
CA PRO A 258 11.59 0.31 -2.68
C PRO A 258 12.71 1.28 -3.03
N ALA A 259 12.49 2.11 -4.04
CA ALA A 259 13.45 3.12 -4.46
C ALA A 259 12.79 4.23 -5.27
N ASN A 260 13.31 5.44 -5.16
CA ASN A 260 12.85 6.65 -5.85
C ASN A 260 11.36 6.95 -5.61
N GLY A 261 10.83 6.57 -4.44
CA GLY A 261 9.43 6.75 -4.08
C GLY A 261 8.46 5.74 -4.69
N LEU A 262 8.96 4.66 -5.27
CA LEU A 262 8.18 3.60 -5.90
C LEU A 262 8.57 2.23 -5.33
N LEU A 263 7.61 1.31 -5.30
CA LEU A 263 7.91 -0.10 -5.11
C LEU A 263 8.09 -0.73 -6.49
N ASN A 264 9.33 -1.11 -6.79
CA ASN A 264 9.72 -1.58 -8.10
C ASN A 264 9.83 -3.09 -8.13
N LEU A 265 9.21 -3.72 -9.13
CA LEU A 265 9.37 -5.14 -9.46
C LEU A 265 9.97 -5.20 -10.88
N PRO A 266 11.28 -4.98 -11.02
CA PRO A 266 11.90 -4.71 -12.32
C PRO A 266 12.16 -5.97 -13.14
N TYR A 267 12.00 -7.16 -12.54
CA TYR A 267 12.55 -8.35 -13.13
C TYR A 267 11.82 -9.62 -12.78
N PHE A 268 11.85 -10.54 -13.72
CA PHE A 268 11.58 -11.96 -13.47
C PHE A 268 12.71 -12.82 -14.04
N TYR A 269 12.92 -13.97 -13.41
CA TYR A 269 13.92 -14.93 -13.85
C TYR A 269 13.34 -15.89 -14.90
N GLU A 270 13.91 -15.88 -16.10
CA GLU A 270 13.53 -16.83 -17.15
C GLU A 270 14.03 -18.24 -16.77
N GLY A 271 13.18 -19.25 -16.97
CA GLY A 271 13.49 -20.64 -16.64
C GLY A 271 13.05 -21.08 -15.24
N CYS A 272 12.56 -20.20 -14.41
CA CYS A 272 11.94 -20.57 -13.15
C CYS A 272 10.50 -21.01 -13.35
N THR A 273 10.15 -22.20 -12.89
CA THR A 273 8.80 -22.81 -13.05
C THR A 273 7.85 -22.49 -11.91
N CYS A 274 8.13 -21.45 -11.12
CA CYS A 274 7.24 -21.02 -10.05
C CYS A 274 5.88 -20.55 -10.58
N SER A 275 4.82 -20.76 -9.80
CA SER A 275 3.41 -20.57 -10.16
C SER A 275 2.96 -19.10 -10.34
N TYR A 276 3.85 -18.18 -10.70
CA TYR A 276 3.49 -16.78 -10.90
C TYR A 276 3.07 -16.54 -12.34
N PRO A 277 1.87 -15.99 -12.56
CA PRO A 277 1.29 -15.99 -13.90
C PRO A 277 1.92 -14.96 -14.85
N LEU A 278 2.43 -13.82 -14.34
CA LEU A 278 2.76 -12.69 -15.19
C LEU A 278 4.25 -12.31 -15.14
N PRO A 279 5.03 -12.68 -16.18
CA PRO A 279 6.41 -12.23 -16.33
C PRO A 279 6.46 -10.78 -16.84
N MET A 280 6.23 -9.83 -15.94
CA MET A 280 6.24 -8.41 -16.27
C MET A 280 7.04 -7.63 -15.25
N ALA A 281 7.55 -6.47 -15.65
CA ALA A 281 8.00 -5.45 -14.72
C ALA A 281 6.84 -4.56 -14.33
N VAL A 282 6.86 -4.10 -13.09
CA VAL A 282 5.83 -3.21 -12.53
C VAL A 282 6.48 -2.19 -11.63
N ALA A 283 6.04 -0.95 -11.71
CA ALA A 283 6.27 0.04 -10.67
C ALA A 283 4.96 0.40 -9.98
N LEU A 284 4.96 0.35 -8.67
CA LEU A 284 3.84 0.68 -7.82
C LEU A 284 4.12 1.99 -7.09
N VAL A 285 3.09 2.83 -6.98
CA VAL A 285 3.14 4.12 -6.32
C VAL A 285 2.19 4.15 -5.14
N SER A 286 2.56 4.85 -4.08
CA SER A 286 1.67 5.06 -2.93
C SER A 286 0.44 5.85 -3.36
N MET A 287 -0.71 5.33 -3.00
CA MET A 287 -2.03 5.92 -3.27
C MET A 287 -2.57 6.57 -2.00
N PRO A 288 -3.56 7.48 -2.15
CA PRO A 288 -4.26 8.01 -1.00
C PRO A 288 -4.88 6.92 -0.11
N PRO A 289 -5.02 7.17 1.21
CA PRO A 289 -5.47 6.16 2.19
C PRO A 289 -6.92 5.69 1.97
N GLU A 290 -7.68 6.38 1.12
CA GLU A 290 -9.03 5.97 0.72
C GLU A 290 -9.04 4.77 -0.23
N PHE A 291 -7.91 4.49 -0.88
CA PHE A 291 -7.79 3.36 -1.79
C PHE A 291 -7.75 2.04 -1.03
N GLU A 292 -8.32 1.03 -1.64
CA GLU A 292 -8.48 -0.28 -1.06
C GLU A 292 -7.19 -1.09 -1.16
N GLN A 293 -6.75 -1.62 -0.01
CA GLN A 293 -5.68 -2.59 0.05
C GLN A 293 -5.82 -3.41 1.33
N TRP A 294 -5.67 -4.72 1.22
CA TRP A 294 -5.90 -5.67 2.29
C TRP A 294 -4.64 -6.42 2.67
N ALA A 295 -4.53 -6.75 3.95
CA ALA A 295 -3.42 -7.48 4.51
C ALA A 295 -3.89 -8.75 5.21
N SER A 296 -2.96 -9.65 5.48
CA SER A 296 -3.06 -10.67 6.52
C SER A 296 -2.10 -10.26 7.64
N TRP A 297 -2.63 -9.96 8.81
CA TRP A 297 -1.77 -9.51 9.91
C TRP A 297 -1.02 -10.66 10.60
N GLY A 298 -1.58 -11.84 10.54
CA GLY A 298 -1.06 -13.05 11.14
C GLY A 298 -1.82 -13.48 12.38
N GLU A 299 -1.66 -14.76 12.74
CA GLU A 299 -2.30 -15.33 13.91
C GLU A 299 -1.78 -14.68 15.19
N LEU A 300 -2.71 -14.35 16.08
CA LEU A 300 -2.45 -13.95 17.45
C LEU A 300 -3.53 -14.58 18.32
N PRO A 301 -3.18 -15.51 19.22
CA PRO A 301 -4.16 -16.21 20.07
C PRO A 301 -4.90 -15.24 21.00
N LEU A 302 -6.16 -15.53 21.27
CA LEU A 302 -7.04 -14.70 22.10
C LEU A 302 -6.47 -14.38 23.49
N GLU A 303 -5.72 -15.30 24.10
CA GLU A 303 -5.10 -15.07 25.42
C GLU A 303 -4.03 -13.97 25.42
N LYS A 304 -3.50 -13.60 24.25
CA LYS A 304 -2.53 -12.49 24.12
C LYS A 304 -3.18 -11.12 24.13
N THR A 305 -4.45 -11.04 23.74
CA THR A 305 -5.20 -9.78 23.59
C THR A 305 -6.25 -9.59 24.66
N ARG A 306 -6.76 -10.66 25.29
CA ARG A 306 -7.87 -10.61 26.24
C ARG A 306 -7.57 -9.68 27.42
N GLY A 307 -8.45 -8.69 27.64
CA GLY A 307 -8.33 -7.68 28.69
C GLY A 307 -7.28 -6.60 28.42
N LYS A 308 -6.71 -6.55 27.20
CA LYS A 308 -5.65 -5.63 26.85
C LYS A 308 -5.96 -4.75 25.63
N ILE A 309 -7.04 -5.03 24.91
CA ILE A 309 -7.40 -4.29 23.71
C ILE A 309 -7.74 -2.85 24.07
N GLN A 310 -7.03 -1.90 23.49
CA GLN A 310 -7.22 -0.47 23.67
C GLN A 310 -7.66 0.24 22.39
N VAL A 311 -7.29 -0.32 21.23
CA VAL A 311 -7.66 0.20 19.91
C VAL A 311 -8.03 -0.98 19.02
N ILE A 312 -9.17 -0.91 18.35
CA ILE A 312 -9.58 -1.94 17.39
C ILE A 312 -10.57 -1.37 16.37
N GLY A 313 -10.47 -1.82 15.15
CA GLY A 313 -11.48 -1.72 14.12
C GLY A 313 -12.00 -3.11 13.76
N ILE A 314 -13.29 -3.26 13.57
CA ILE A 314 -13.91 -4.45 13.00
C ILE A 314 -14.55 -4.03 11.70
N ASN A 315 -14.17 -4.67 10.61
CA ASN A 315 -14.72 -4.41 9.27
C ASN A 315 -15.52 -5.64 8.82
N LEU A 316 -16.83 -5.50 8.89
CA LEU A 316 -17.75 -6.61 8.62
C LEU A 316 -17.81 -6.90 7.12
N GLY A 317 -17.62 -8.17 6.75
CA GLY A 317 -17.64 -8.63 5.35
C GLY A 317 -16.44 -8.18 4.52
N ALA A 318 -15.41 -7.61 5.13
CA ALA A 318 -14.18 -7.21 4.45
C ALA A 318 -13.37 -8.42 3.95
N PRO A 319 -12.56 -8.26 2.89
CA PRO A 319 -11.74 -9.35 2.34
C PRO A 319 -10.38 -9.54 3.03
N GLY A 320 -10.08 -8.81 4.10
CA GLY A 320 -8.82 -8.93 4.85
C GLY A 320 -8.65 -7.86 5.91
N ASP A 321 -7.55 -7.96 6.63
CA ASP A 321 -7.14 -6.99 7.65
C ASP A 321 -6.55 -5.71 7.03
N ARG A 322 -6.53 -4.65 7.83
CA ARG A 322 -5.83 -3.41 7.47
C ARG A 322 -5.38 -2.64 8.71
N VAL A 323 -4.15 -2.14 8.70
CA VAL A 323 -3.70 -1.13 9.68
C VAL A 323 -3.69 0.24 9.01
N THR A 324 -4.32 1.21 9.64
CA THR A 324 -4.37 2.60 9.18
C THR A 324 -3.24 3.44 9.76
N GLU A 325 -2.95 4.59 9.17
CA GLU A 325 -1.86 5.48 9.62
C GLU A 325 -2.04 6.01 11.04
N ASP A 326 -3.29 6.08 11.52
CA ASP A 326 -3.60 6.44 12.92
C ASP A 326 -3.36 5.28 13.91
N GLY A 327 -2.81 4.16 13.43
CA GLY A 327 -2.50 2.98 14.22
C GLY A 327 -3.70 2.10 14.56
N THR A 328 -4.85 2.29 13.93
CA THR A 328 -5.99 1.40 14.11
C THR A 328 -5.82 0.14 13.28
N MET A 329 -5.87 -1.01 13.94
CA MET A 329 -5.97 -2.30 13.28
C MET A 329 -7.44 -2.65 13.05
N TRP A 330 -7.79 -2.79 11.78
CA TRP A 330 -9.10 -3.25 11.32
C TRP A 330 -9.02 -4.72 10.95
N LEU A 331 -9.83 -5.53 11.62
CA LEU A 331 -9.93 -6.96 11.41
C LEU A 331 -11.13 -7.29 10.53
N ASP A 332 -10.96 -8.17 9.58
CA ASP A 332 -12.06 -8.70 8.79
C ASP A 332 -12.92 -9.67 9.64
N GLN A 333 -14.22 -9.50 9.58
CA GLN A 333 -15.16 -10.39 10.26
C GLN A 333 -16.35 -10.75 9.36
N PRO A 334 -16.57 -12.04 9.07
CA PRO A 334 -15.74 -13.18 9.49
C PRO A 334 -14.38 -13.19 8.78
N GLU A 335 -13.39 -13.79 9.39
CA GLU A 335 -12.05 -13.95 8.82
C GLU A 335 -12.09 -14.66 7.46
N VAL A 336 -11.58 -14.00 6.42
CA VAL A 336 -11.50 -14.52 5.06
C VAL A 336 -10.19 -14.18 4.35
N GLY A 337 -9.49 -13.11 4.78
CA GLY A 337 -8.30 -12.57 4.12
C GLY A 337 -6.98 -13.24 4.46
N GLY A 338 -6.99 -14.30 5.23
CA GLY A 338 -5.83 -15.02 5.73
C GLY A 338 -5.68 -14.90 7.25
N PRO A 339 -4.64 -15.49 7.85
CA PRO A 339 -4.49 -15.50 9.29
C PRO A 339 -4.61 -14.12 9.93
N SER A 340 -5.48 -14.00 10.91
CA SER A 340 -5.85 -12.78 11.60
C SER A 340 -5.82 -12.98 13.12
N PRO A 341 -5.66 -11.93 13.94
CA PRO A 341 -5.76 -12.05 15.39
C PRO A 341 -7.14 -12.53 15.86
N GLU A 342 -7.14 -13.49 16.76
CA GLU A 342 -8.37 -13.94 17.42
C GLU A 342 -8.93 -12.85 18.32
N ILE A 343 -10.24 -12.60 18.20
CA ILE A 343 -10.99 -11.67 19.06
C ILE A 343 -12.25 -12.35 19.61
N ASP A 344 -12.67 -11.90 20.77
CA ASP A 344 -13.94 -12.30 21.37
C ASP A 344 -15.06 -11.45 20.78
N PHE A 345 -15.60 -11.89 19.63
CA PHE A 345 -16.63 -11.16 18.90
C PHE A 345 -17.81 -12.08 18.58
N VAL A 346 -18.98 -11.73 19.15
CA VAL A 346 -20.20 -12.51 19.02
C VAL A 346 -21.32 -11.63 18.47
N THR A 347 -22.11 -12.18 17.55
CA THR A 347 -23.26 -11.46 16.95
C THR A 347 -24.57 -12.24 17.07
N VAL A 348 -25.66 -11.53 17.06
CA VAL A 348 -27.01 -12.09 17.01
C VAL A 348 -27.79 -11.42 15.86
N PRO A 349 -28.22 -12.19 14.83
CA PRO A 349 -27.84 -13.59 14.55
C PRO A 349 -26.33 -13.79 14.36
N PRO A 350 -25.83 -15.04 14.39
CA PRO A 350 -24.43 -15.34 14.05
C PRO A 350 -24.03 -14.80 12.67
N LEU A 351 -22.77 -14.38 12.50
CA LEU A 351 -22.28 -13.82 11.22
C LEU A 351 -22.51 -14.74 10.01
N SER A 352 -22.54 -16.05 10.22
CA SER A 352 -22.81 -17.04 9.16
C SER A 352 -24.25 -17.00 8.63
N GLU A 353 -25.19 -16.47 9.40
CA GLU A 353 -26.61 -16.36 9.06
C GLU A 353 -27.00 -14.98 8.52
N LEU A 354 -26.09 -13.98 8.63
CA LEU A 354 -26.34 -12.63 8.16
C LEU A 354 -26.10 -12.52 6.65
N GLU A 355 -26.88 -11.65 6.02
CA GLU A 355 -26.64 -11.25 4.64
C GLU A 355 -25.41 -10.32 4.61
N LYS A 356 -24.38 -10.73 3.86
CA LYS A 356 -23.15 -9.98 3.69
C LYS A 356 -23.16 -9.23 2.37
N PHE A 357 -22.54 -8.05 2.35
CA PHE A 357 -22.27 -7.34 1.11
C PHE A 357 -20.80 -6.91 1.07
N TYR A 358 -20.28 -6.84 -0.14
CA TYR A 358 -18.96 -6.29 -0.44
C TYR A 358 -18.99 -5.64 -1.83
N HIS A 359 -18.60 -4.38 -1.87
CA HIS A 359 -18.39 -3.61 -3.09
C HIS A 359 -17.02 -2.96 -3.03
N HIS A 360 -16.32 -2.92 -4.14
CA HIS A 360 -15.06 -2.19 -4.18
C HIS A 360 -15.28 -0.72 -3.80
N SER A 361 -14.37 -0.17 -3.00
CA SER A 361 -14.47 1.20 -2.44
C SER A 361 -14.68 2.30 -3.49
N LEU A 362 -14.24 2.10 -4.72
CA LEU A 362 -14.48 3.03 -5.85
C LEU A 362 -15.96 3.19 -6.24
N PHE A 363 -16.83 2.26 -5.85
CA PHE A 363 -18.29 2.37 -6.07
C PHE A 363 -18.98 3.26 -5.02
N HIS A 364 -18.26 3.70 -4.00
CA HIS A 364 -18.80 4.57 -2.95
C HIS A 364 -18.70 6.04 -3.36
N GLU A 365 -19.81 6.74 -3.23
CA GLU A 365 -19.96 8.13 -3.70
C GLU A 365 -19.59 9.17 -2.64
N GLY A 366 -18.93 8.74 -1.56
CA GLY A 366 -18.50 9.62 -0.47
C GLY A 366 -19.19 9.31 0.86
N GLY A 367 -19.36 10.33 1.68
CA GLY A 367 -19.80 10.20 3.07
C GLY A 367 -18.70 10.53 4.06
N LYS A 368 -18.89 10.23 5.34
CA LYS A 368 -17.96 10.57 6.43
C LYS A 368 -17.11 9.41 6.93
N SER A 369 -17.12 8.26 6.22
CA SER A 369 -16.34 7.09 6.59
C SER A 369 -15.24 6.79 5.58
N TRP A 370 -14.35 5.86 5.93
CA TRP A 370 -13.46 5.27 4.94
C TRP A 370 -14.28 4.49 3.90
N PRO A 371 -14.10 4.75 2.59
CA PRO A 371 -14.85 4.06 1.54
C PRO A 371 -14.70 2.54 1.60
N TRP A 372 -13.52 2.05 1.98
CA TRP A 372 -13.23 0.62 2.11
C TRP A 372 -13.87 -0.03 3.34
N VAL A 373 -14.25 0.73 4.38
CA VAL A 373 -15.10 0.22 5.48
C VAL A 373 -16.56 0.24 5.06
N ALA A 374 -17.02 1.35 4.47
CA ALA A 374 -18.38 1.47 3.99
C ALA A 374 -18.72 0.51 2.83
N GLY A 375 -17.67 0.05 2.11
CA GLY A 375 -17.78 -0.89 0.98
C GLY A 375 -18.21 -2.29 1.35
N SER A 376 -18.16 -2.65 2.62
CA SER A 376 -18.55 -3.97 3.11
C SER A 376 -19.47 -3.86 4.34
N GLY A 377 -20.14 -4.94 4.68
CA GLY A 377 -21.01 -4.97 5.86
C GLY A 377 -21.93 -6.18 5.92
N VAL A 378 -22.78 -6.14 6.91
CA VAL A 378 -23.83 -7.14 7.15
C VAL A 378 -25.20 -6.50 7.29
N LYS A 379 -26.25 -7.21 6.82
CA LYS A 379 -27.65 -6.80 6.99
C LYS A 379 -28.36 -7.80 7.91
N GLY A 380 -29.27 -7.27 8.76
CA GLY A 380 -30.08 -8.07 9.66
C GLY A 380 -29.45 -8.33 11.03
N LEU A 381 -28.37 -7.62 11.39
CA LEU A 381 -27.73 -7.71 12.71
C LEU A 381 -28.63 -7.06 13.77
N HIS A 382 -28.87 -7.76 14.90
CA HIS A 382 -29.60 -7.24 16.05
C HIS A 382 -28.68 -6.83 17.19
N SER A 383 -27.61 -7.60 17.44
CA SER A 383 -26.66 -7.29 18.50
C SER A 383 -25.26 -7.74 18.12
N ALA A 384 -24.26 -6.97 18.56
CA ALA A 384 -22.85 -7.33 18.50
C ALA A 384 -22.22 -7.14 19.88
N ILE A 385 -21.41 -8.10 20.31
CA ILE A 385 -20.67 -8.04 21.56
C ILE A 385 -19.20 -8.23 21.24
N LEU A 386 -18.38 -7.29 21.66
CA LEU A 386 -16.92 -7.33 21.57
C LEU A 386 -16.35 -7.44 22.98
N GLY A 387 -15.65 -8.52 23.24
CA GLY A 387 -14.94 -8.78 24.49
C GLY A 387 -13.44 -8.52 24.43
N GLY A 388 -12.76 -8.73 25.55
CA GLY A 388 -11.31 -8.60 25.63
C GLY A 388 -10.77 -7.17 25.72
N LEU A 389 -11.65 -6.20 25.91
CA LEU A 389 -11.28 -4.77 26.05
C LEU A 389 -10.66 -4.50 27.42
N MET A 390 -9.68 -3.60 27.47
CA MET A 390 -9.17 -3.06 28.73
C MET A 390 -10.25 -2.16 29.38
N PRO A 391 -10.52 -2.27 30.66
CA PRO A 391 -11.46 -1.37 31.33
C PRO A 391 -11.09 0.11 31.16
N GLY A 392 -12.08 0.96 30.95
CA GLY A 392 -11.85 2.40 30.77
C GLY A 392 -12.93 3.12 29.98
N SER A 393 -12.61 4.33 29.54
CA SER A 393 -13.46 5.16 28.68
C SER A 393 -12.97 5.07 27.25
N TYR A 394 -13.91 5.00 26.30
CA TYR A 394 -13.60 4.80 24.88
C TYR A 394 -14.39 5.76 24.00
N ASP A 395 -13.78 6.14 22.88
CA ASP A 395 -14.47 6.73 21.75
C ASP A 395 -14.85 5.61 20.77
N LEU A 396 -16.14 5.55 20.45
CA LEU A 396 -16.75 4.56 19.56
C LEU A 396 -17.21 5.25 18.27
N ARG A 397 -16.90 4.64 17.13
CA ARG A 397 -17.45 4.98 15.83
C ARG A 397 -18.10 3.76 15.20
N LEU A 398 -19.38 3.89 14.87
CA LEU A 398 -20.13 2.89 14.12
C LEU A 398 -20.30 3.38 12.68
N VAL A 399 -19.88 2.55 11.74
CA VAL A 399 -19.95 2.87 10.30
C VAL A 399 -21.11 2.13 9.67
N PHE A 400 -21.97 2.87 8.99
CA PHE A 400 -23.15 2.35 8.31
C PHE A 400 -23.13 2.73 6.84
N CYS A 401 -23.59 1.81 5.98
CA CYS A 401 -23.79 2.09 4.57
C CYS A 401 -24.90 1.21 4.01
N GLU A 402 -25.87 1.79 3.30
CA GLU A 402 -26.82 1.02 2.49
C GLU A 402 -26.25 0.92 1.07
N PRO A 403 -25.87 -0.30 0.62
CA PRO A 403 -25.14 -0.46 -0.64
C PRO A 403 -26.02 -0.36 -1.90
N ASP A 404 -27.26 -0.89 -1.86
CA ASP A 404 -27.98 -1.26 -3.09
C ASP A 404 -29.35 -0.58 -3.26
N GLY A 405 -29.86 0.08 -2.24
CA GLY A 405 -31.20 0.66 -2.27
C GLY A 405 -32.30 -0.42 -2.25
N SER A 406 -32.63 -0.90 -1.05
CA SER A 406 -33.73 -1.87 -0.86
C SER A 406 -35.09 -1.18 -0.97
N GLU A 407 -36.17 -1.95 -1.30
CA GLU A 407 -37.56 -1.43 -1.32
C GLU A 407 -37.97 -0.77 0.01
N LYS A 408 -37.40 -1.27 1.11
CA LYS A 408 -37.56 -0.70 2.45
C LYS A 408 -36.21 -0.27 2.97
N LEU A 409 -35.97 1.04 2.95
CA LEU A 409 -34.73 1.60 3.48
C LEU A 409 -34.54 1.28 4.96
N PRO A 410 -33.28 1.03 5.41
CA PRO A 410 -32.97 0.69 6.80
C PRO A 410 -33.25 1.86 7.74
N VAL A 411 -34.17 1.66 8.67
CA VAL A 411 -34.42 2.56 9.79
C VAL A 411 -34.47 1.73 11.07
N PHE A 412 -33.60 2.06 12.02
CA PHE A 412 -33.46 1.30 13.26
C PHE A 412 -32.94 2.16 14.41
N SER A 413 -33.12 1.67 15.64
CA SER A 413 -32.51 2.29 16.82
C SER A 413 -31.10 1.74 17.05
N VAL A 414 -30.23 2.52 17.71
CA VAL A 414 -28.90 2.13 18.14
C VAL A 414 -28.74 2.38 19.63
N ALA A 415 -28.37 1.32 20.37
CA ALA A 415 -28.01 1.42 21.77
C ALA A 415 -26.60 0.84 22.00
N VAL A 416 -25.90 1.37 22.99
CA VAL A 416 -24.54 0.95 23.38
C VAL A 416 -24.52 0.71 24.88
N ASN A 417 -24.16 -0.50 25.32
CA ASN A 417 -24.17 -0.95 26.71
C ASN A 417 -25.52 -0.69 27.43
N GLY A 418 -26.61 -0.75 26.67
CA GLY A 418 -27.96 -0.50 27.16
C GLY A 418 -28.42 0.98 27.11
N ASP A 419 -27.50 1.91 26.85
CA ASP A 419 -27.82 3.31 26.68
C ASP A 419 -28.27 3.61 25.24
N GLN A 420 -29.44 4.19 25.09
CA GLN A 420 -30.00 4.58 23.80
C GLN A 420 -29.21 5.76 23.20
N ILE A 421 -28.49 5.56 22.09
CA ILE A 421 -27.72 6.61 21.41
C ILE A 421 -28.59 7.35 20.39
N ILE A 422 -29.36 6.60 19.61
CA ILE A 422 -30.30 7.16 18.63
C ILE A 422 -31.52 6.25 18.54
N ASP A 423 -32.70 6.85 18.61
CA ASP A 423 -33.95 6.09 18.57
C ASP A 423 -34.36 5.70 17.15
N GLU A 424 -34.05 6.57 16.17
CA GLU A 424 -34.43 6.37 14.78
C GLU A 424 -33.32 6.85 13.85
N LEU A 425 -32.52 5.90 13.39
CA LEU A 425 -31.44 6.12 12.41
C LEU A 425 -31.93 5.71 11.02
N ASN A 426 -32.20 6.71 10.17
CA ASN A 426 -32.34 6.50 8.73
C ASN A 426 -30.95 6.65 8.08
N VAL A 427 -30.33 5.54 7.76
CA VAL A 427 -28.92 5.52 7.24
C VAL A 427 -28.80 6.29 5.94
N VAL A 428 -29.73 6.09 5.00
CA VAL A 428 -29.68 6.71 3.66
C VAL A 428 -29.85 8.22 3.76
N GLU A 429 -30.76 8.68 4.60
CA GLU A 429 -30.97 10.11 4.83
C GLU A 429 -29.74 10.77 5.49
N LYS A 430 -29.19 10.16 6.53
CA LYS A 430 -28.02 10.67 7.26
C LYS A 430 -26.74 10.65 6.40
N ALA A 431 -26.59 9.66 5.54
CA ALA A 431 -25.48 9.56 4.60
C ALA A 431 -25.64 10.47 3.37
N GLY A 432 -26.86 10.92 3.07
CA GLY A 432 -27.20 11.72 1.89
C GLY A 432 -27.31 10.88 0.61
N GLY A 433 -27.61 9.58 0.74
CA GLY A 433 -27.81 8.65 -0.39
C GLY A 433 -27.36 7.22 -0.09
N ILE A 434 -27.62 6.32 -1.02
CA ILE A 434 -27.07 4.97 -1.04
C ILE A 434 -25.57 5.00 -1.40
N ARG A 435 -24.83 3.96 -1.08
CA ARG A 435 -23.37 3.87 -1.30
C ARG A 435 -22.58 5.03 -0.72
N ARG A 436 -23.09 5.60 0.34
CA ARG A 436 -22.45 6.67 1.10
C ARG A 436 -22.33 6.25 2.56
N GLY A 437 -21.12 6.39 3.10
CA GLY A 437 -20.87 6.03 4.49
C GLY A 437 -21.42 7.08 5.48
N TYR A 438 -22.05 6.61 6.53
CA TYR A 438 -22.43 7.43 7.68
C TYR A 438 -21.70 6.92 8.93
N VAL A 439 -21.17 7.84 9.74
CA VAL A 439 -20.49 7.51 11.01
C VAL A 439 -21.32 8.07 12.15
N LEU A 440 -21.72 7.18 13.05
CA LEU A 440 -22.29 7.53 14.35
C LEU A 440 -21.17 7.50 15.39
N GLU A 441 -20.92 8.62 16.03
CA GLU A 441 -19.89 8.75 17.06
C GLU A 441 -20.52 8.77 18.44
N ALA A 442 -19.94 8.01 19.38
CA ALA A 442 -20.26 8.06 20.79
C ALA A 442 -18.97 8.20 21.59
N THR A 443 -18.83 9.26 22.34
CA THR A 443 -17.66 9.53 23.18
C THR A 443 -17.90 9.05 24.60
N SER A 444 -16.80 8.76 25.31
CA SER A 444 -16.84 8.38 26.74
C SER A 444 -17.66 7.13 27.02
N VAL A 445 -17.73 6.18 26.07
CA VAL A 445 -18.36 4.88 26.29
C VAL A 445 -17.58 4.12 27.37
N ARG A 446 -18.27 3.76 28.46
CA ARG A 446 -17.63 3.11 29.59
C ARG A 446 -17.57 1.59 29.40
N ILE A 447 -16.37 1.04 29.50
CA ILE A 447 -16.11 -0.39 29.55
C ILE A 447 -15.76 -0.76 30.97
N GLY A 448 -16.57 -1.64 31.56
CA GLY A 448 -16.37 -2.15 32.91
C GLY A 448 -15.31 -3.25 33.00
N ASP A 449 -15.16 -3.85 34.20
CA ASP A 449 -14.14 -4.85 34.48
C ASP A 449 -14.28 -6.16 33.67
N GLU A 450 -15.47 -6.44 33.15
CA GLU A 450 -15.71 -7.58 32.25
C GLU A 450 -15.10 -7.38 30.84
N GLY A 451 -14.72 -6.14 30.49
CA GLY A 451 -14.08 -5.81 29.22
C GLY A 451 -14.97 -5.99 28.00
N ASN A 452 -16.30 -5.81 28.13
CA ASN A 452 -17.27 -6.04 27.07
C ASN A 452 -17.89 -4.73 26.57
N LEU A 453 -18.00 -4.62 25.25
CA LEU A 453 -18.85 -3.63 24.57
C LEU A 453 -20.03 -4.36 23.95
N ARG A 454 -21.24 -3.87 24.18
CA ARG A 454 -22.47 -4.36 23.54
C ARG A 454 -23.09 -3.27 22.68
N ILE A 455 -23.43 -3.61 21.46
CA ILE A 455 -24.13 -2.75 20.49
C ILE A 455 -25.42 -3.45 20.12
N ASP A 456 -26.56 -2.78 20.30
CA ASP A 456 -27.88 -3.30 19.94
C ASP A 456 -28.49 -2.44 18.83
N LEU A 457 -29.04 -3.10 17.81
CA LEU A 457 -29.70 -2.49 16.66
C LEU A 457 -31.16 -2.95 16.62
N GLY A 458 -32.08 -2.07 16.92
CA GLY A 458 -33.53 -2.37 16.95
C GLY A 458 -34.21 -2.01 15.63
N PRO A 459 -34.55 -2.97 14.74
CA PRO A 459 -35.14 -2.68 13.44
C PRO A 459 -36.54 -2.05 13.58
N LYS A 460 -36.79 -0.95 12.86
CA LYS A 460 -38.10 -0.31 12.70
C LYS A 460 -38.66 -0.50 11.31
N THR A 461 -37.80 -0.28 10.28
CA THR A 461 -38.14 -0.51 8.86
C THR A 461 -36.94 -1.09 8.15
N GLY A 462 -37.17 -2.05 7.26
CA GLY A 462 -36.10 -2.74 6.55
C GLY A 462 -35.20 -3.57 7.48
N LYS A 463 -34.08 -4.04 6.95
CA LYS A 463 -33.05 -4.73 7.74
C LYS A 463 -32.08 -3.73 8.31
N THR A 464 -31.61 -3.96 9.52
CA THR A 464 -30.45 -3.22 10.05
C THR A 464 -29.24 -3.42 9.16
N VAL A 465 -28.35 -2.46 9.13
CA VAL A 465 -27.08 -2.53 8.39
C VAL A 465 -25.95 -2.07 9.29
N LEU A 466 -24.79 -2.74 9.22
CA LEU A 466 -23.57 -2.29 9.90
C LEU A 466 -22.37 -2.70 9.06
N SER A 467 -21.47 -1.74 8.80
CA SER A 467 -20.25 -1.90 8.03
C SER A 467 -19.01 -2.07 8.90
N GLY A 468 -18.91 -1.27 9.96
CA GLY A 468 -17.74 -1.34 10.82
C GLY A 468 -17.95 -0.78 12.21
N ILE A 469 -17.07 -1.23 13.11
CA ILE A 469 -16.97 -0.79 14.51
C ILE A 469 -15.55 -0.32 14.74
N ASN A 470 -15.34 0.92 15.15
CA ASN A 470 -14.02 1.40 15.56
C ASN A 470 -14.09 1.85 17.01
N LEU A 471 -13.17 1.36 17.80
CA LEU A 471 -13.10 1.64 19.23
C LEU A 471 -11.67 2.06 19.58
N ARG A 472 -11.54 3.18 20.28
CA ARG A 472 -10.26 3.69 20.76
C ARG A 472 -10.40 4.15 22.21
N ARG A 473 -9.54 3.66 23.08
CA ARG A 473 -9.51 4.08 24.48
C ARG A 473 -9.13 5.56 24.55
N ALA A 474 -9.95 6.34 25.23
CA ALA A 474 -9.66 7.76 25.45
C ALA A 474 -8.36 7.88 26.28
N ASN A 475 -7.46 8.74 25.85
CA ASN A 475 -6.28 9.07 26.64
C ASN A 475 -6.74 9.77 27.91
N GLN A 476 -6.30 9.28 29.06
CA GLN A 476 -6.49 9.95 30.34
C GLN A 476 -5.63 11.20 30.44
#